data_8e3bec5099e50f0c8ae45ca889ebaef4
#
_entry.id   8e3bec5099e50f0c8ae45ca889ebaef4
#
_cell.length_a   1.000
_cell.length_b   1.000
_cell.length_c   1.000
_cell.angle_alpha   90.00
_cell.angle_beta   90.00
_cell.angle_gamma   90.00
#
_symmetry.space_group_name_H-M   'P 1'
#
loop_
_entity.id
_entity.type
_entity.pdbx_description
1 polymer ?
#
loop_
_entity_poly.entity_id
_entity_poly.type
_entity_poly.pdbx_seq_one_letter_code
_entity_poly.pdbx_strand_id
1 'polypeptide(L)'
;VHASDIRILFELPLLLALSWLLPQRAWFAACRTVEAIKVRIGLYDPQPVSDAAARAFNTPPSRKFAIESAAGRSECHLQVLRCHRPGGWKPALILEGYEHIDRALAGGRGCVLWVGHFCFNSLATKMALHRAGYALWHISRPEHGFSKSRFGIACLNPIRIGVETPFLAGRIEIHRTRPGNAMLQARQILAGNGIVSITAGAWEGRKPVDVDLLGGRLKLAAGAAGLAFLNGATLLPVFTIRGAGRDIRVIVESEIAAPSAGTLREHSAVIAQSFADRLAVRVMSEPAEWRDWKNLKPISPTLPSLARDIGR
;
A
#
# COMPACT_ATOMS: atom_id res chain seq x y z
N VAL A 1 16.15 -6.95 -19.43
CA VAL A 1 14.84 -7.58 -19.30
C VAL A 1 14.98 -8.69 -18.27
N HIS A 2 14.21 -8.67 -17.21
CA HIS A 2 14.17 -9.73 -16.20
C HIS A 2 13.07 -10.76 -16.54
N ALA A 3 13.20 -11.99 -16.01
CA ALA A 3 12.16 -13.02 -16.20
C ALA A 3 10.76 -12.55 -15.75
N SER A 4 10.71 -11.67 -14.74
CA SER A 4 9.47 -11.01 -14.31
C SER A 4 8.85 -10.13 -15.40
N ASP A 5 9.65 -9.44 -16.21
CA ASP A 5 9.14 -8.57 -17.29
C ASP A 5 8.54 -9.41 -18.42
N ILE A 6 9.22 -10.50 -18.77
CA ILE A 6 8.72 -11.44 -19.79
C ILE A 6 7.37 -12.00 -19.35
N ARG A 7 7.25 -12.41 -18.08
CA ARG A 7 5.98 -12.89 -17.53
C ARG A 7 4.89 -11.81 -17.62
N ILE A 8 5.18 -10.58 -17.24
CA ILE A 8 4.22 -9.48 -17.30
C ILE A 8 3.81 -9.21 -18.75
N LEU A 9 4.74 -9.23 -19.72
CA LEU A 9 4.43 -9.04 -21.14
C LEU A 9 3.45 -10.09 -21.68
N PHE A 10 3.54 -11.35 -21.20
CA PHE A 10 2.57 -12.38 -21.54
C PHE A 10 1.26 -12.26 -20.78
N GLU A 11 1.29 -11.81 -19.51
CA GLU A 11 0.09 -11.61 -18.70
C GLU A 11 -0.73 -10.39 -19.13
N LEU A 12 -0.09 -9.29 -19.53
CA LEU A 12 -0.77 -8.04 -19.87
C LEU A 12 -1.82 -8.16 -20.97
N PRO A 13 -1.61 -8.86 -22.11
CA PRO A 13 -2.65 -9.02 -23.14
C PRO A 13 -3.88 -9.76 -22.60
N LEU A 14 -3.68 -10.82 -21.80
CA LEU A 14 -4.76 -11.53 -21.17
C LEU A 14 -5.54 -10.64 -20.19
N LEU A 15 -4.83 -9.94 -19.32
CA LEU A 15 -5.44 -9.01 -18.36
C LEU A 15 -6.16 -7.85 -19.08
N LEU A 16 -5.61 -7.36 -20.19
CA LEU A 16 -6.25 -6.35 -21.02
C LEU A 16 -7.57 -6.87 -21.59
N ALA A 17 -7.57 -8.06 -22.19
CA ALA A 17 -8.77 -8.70 -22.72
C ALA A 17 -9.82 -8.89 -21.61
N LEU A 18 -9.44 -9.44 -20.45
CA LEU A 18 -10.32 -9.58 -19.29
C LEU A 18 -10.91 -8.24 -18.83
N SER A 19 -10.07 -7.18 -18.76
CA SER A 19 -10.52 -5.87 -18.32
C SER A 19 -11.49 -5.20 -19.30
N TRP A 20 -11.34 -5.45 -20.60
CA TRP A 20 -12.12 -4.80 -21.65
C TRP A 20 -13.41 -5.54 -22.00
N LEU A 21 -13.39 -6.86 -21.95
CA LEU A 21 -14.49 -7.72 -22.38
C LEU A 21 -15.43 -8.07 -21.23
N LEU A 22 -14.91 -8.28 -20.01
CA LEU A 22 -15.73 -8.67 -18.88
C LEU A 22 -16.34 -7.49 -18.15
N PRO A 23 -17.55 -7.61 -17.62
CA PRO A 23 -18.10 -6.66 -16.67
C PRO A 23 -17.30 -6.71 -15.37
N GLN A 24 -17.17 -5.57 -14.68
CA GLN A 24 -16.36 -5.46 -13.45
C GLN A 24 -16.73 -6.53 -12.39
N ARG A 25 -18.01 -6.91 -12.30
CA ARG A 25 -18.50 -7.94 -11.37
C ARG A 25 -17.86 -9.32 -11.57
N ALA A 26 -17.33 -9.61 -12.77
CA ALA A 26 -16.70 -10.87 -13.09
C ALA A 26 -15.18 -10.87 -12.90
N TRP A 27 -14.56 -9.70 -12.66
CA TRP A 27 -13.11 -9.57 -12.64
C TRP A 27 -12.44 -10.41 -11.56
N PHE A 28 -12.95 -10.32 -10.32
CA PHE A 28 -12.35 -11.09 -9.21
C PHE A 28 -12.40 -12.60 -9.48
N ALA A 29 -13.55 -13.10 -9.96
CA ALA A 29 -13.70 -14.53 -10.30
C ALA A 29 -12.75 -14.97 -11.43
N ALA A 30 -12.63 -14.16 -12.49
CA ALA A 30 -11.69 -14.40 -13.58
C ALA A 30 -10.23 -14.39 -13.09
N CYS A 31 -9.84 -13.40 -12.31
CA CYS A 31 -8.51 -13.34 -11.71
C CYS A 31 -8.23 -14.53 -10.80
N ARG A 32 -9.20 -14.96 -9.99
CA ARG A 32 -9.08 -16.15 -9.14
C ARG A 32 -8.83 -17.41 -9.96
N THR A 33 -9.53 -17.57 -11.07
CA THR A 33 -9.30 -18.70 -11.99
C THR A 33 -7.89 -18.66 -12.59
N VAL A 34 -7.45 -17.50 -13.07
CA VAL A 34 -6.10 -17.32 -13.61
C VAL A 34 -5.03 -17.63 -12.56
N GLU A 35 -5.18 -17.12 -11.33
CA GLU A 35 -4.22 -17.39 -10.26
C GLU A 35 -4.24 -18.86 -9.82
N ALA A 36 -5.39 -19.54 -9.83
CA ALA A 36 -5.49 -20.97 -9.56
C ALA A 36 -4.75 -21.79 -10.63
N ILE A 37 -4.87 -21.43 -11.90
CA ILE A 37 -4.12 -22.06 -13.00
C ILE A 37 -2.62 -21.83 -12.79
N LYS A 38 -2.17 -20.60 -12.49
CA LYS A 38 -0.76 -20.27 -12.23
C LYS A 38 -0.17 -21.10 -11.09
N VAL A 39 -0.95 -21.33 -10.03
CA VAL A 39 -0.55 -22.22 -8.94
C VAL A 39 -0.44 -23.68 -9.41
N ARG A 40 -1.39 -24.14 -10.23
CA ARG A 40 -1.40 -25.53 -10.73
C ARG A 40 -0.21 -25.86 -11.63
N ILE A 41 0.22 -24.90 -12.45
CA ILE A 41 1.35 -25.07 -13.37
C ILE A 41 2.69 -24.57 -12.78
N GLY A 42 2.75 -24.27 -11.47
CA GLY A 42 3.98 -23.89 -10.77
C GLY A 42 4.49 -22.47 -11.01
N LEU A 43 3.72 -21.60 -11.66
CA LEU A 43 4.10 -20.19 -11.90
C LEU A 43 3.89 -19.28 -10.69
N TYR A 44 3.14 -19.71 -9.70
CA TYR A 44 2.93 -18.98 -8.44
C TYR A 44 2.99 -19.93 -7.25
N ASP A 45 3.86 -19.64 -6.30
CA ASP A 45 3.94 -20.33 -5.01
C ASP A 45 3.02 -19.66 -4.00
N PRO A 46 1.93 -20.30 -3.55
CA PRO A 46 0.99 -19.78 -2.57
C PRO A 46 1.49 -19.89 -1.13
N GLN A 47 2.51 -20.75 -0.86
CA GLN A 47 2.91 -21.15 0.48
C GLN A 47 3.28 -19.98 1.39
N PRO A 48 4.11 -19.00 0.97
CA PRO A 48 4.51 -17.91 1.85
C PRO A 48 3.36 -17.04 2.35
N VAL A 49 2.32 -16.86 1.53
CA VAL A 49 1.12 -16.09 1.90
C VAL A 49 0.22 -16.92 2.81
N SER A 50 0.03 -18.18 2.44
CA SER A 50 -0.77 -19.15 3.21
C SER A 50 -0.24 -19.33 4.63
N ASP A 51 1.07 -19.52 4.79
CA ASP A 51 1.71 -19.71 6.10
C ASP A 51 1.66 -18.45 6.96
N ALA A 52 1.86 -17.28 6.34
CA ALA A 52 1.79 -16.01 7.07
C ALA A 52 0.38 -15.76 7.61
N ALA A 53 -0.65 -15.99 6.78
CA ALA A 53 -2.05 -15.87 7.21
C ALA A 53 -2.43 -16.91 8.27
N ALA A 54 -1.98 -18.16 8.09
CA ALA A 54 -2.20 -19.22 9.04
C ALA A 54 -1.68 -18.90 10.46
N ARG A 55 -0.48 -18.33 10.53
CA ARG A 55 0.09 -17.85 11.79
C ARG A 55 -0.70 -16.67 12.37
N ALA A 56 -1.05 -15.70 11.53
CA ALA A 56 -1.76 -14.50 11.96
C ALA A 56 -3.15 -14.80 12.52
N PHE A 57 -3.85 -15.79 11.97
CA PHE A 57 -5.21 -16.15 12.37
C PHE A 57 -5.30 -17.41 13.20
N ASN A 58 -4.17 -18.04 13.54
CA ASN A 58 -4.10 -19.32 14.24
C ASN A 58 -4.99 -20.39 13.57
N THR A 59 -4.88 -20.51 12.24
CA THR A 59 -5.66 -21.42 11.42
C THR A 59 -4.72 -22.28 10.55
N PRO A 60 -5.18 -23.41 10.01
CA PRO A 60 -4.38 -24.17 9.05
C PRO A 60 -4.04 -23.35 7.81
N PRO A 61 -2.86 -23.59 7.17
CA PRO A 61 -2.49 -22.95 5.93
C PRO A 61 -3.54 -23.17 4.83
N SER A 62 -3.94 -22.09 4.12
CA SER A 62 -4.98 -22.14 3.12
C SER A 62 -4.48 -21.71 1.74
N ARG A 63 -4.33 -22.67 0.83
CA ARG A 63 -4.03 -22.42 -0.57
C ARG A 63 -5.09 -21.55 -1.25
N LYS A 64 -6.37 -21.74 -0.88
CA LYS A 64 -7.49 -20.94 -1.39
C LYS A 64 -7.31 -19.47 -1.02
N PHE A 65 -6.99 -19.18 0.23
CA PHE A 65 -6.72 -17.81 0.71
C PHE A 65 -5.59 -17.14 -0.08
N ALA A 66 -4.48 -17.85 -0.29
CA ALA A 66 -3.34 -17.31 -1.04
C ALA A 66 -3.70 -17.01 -2.52
N ILE A 67 -4.54 -17.84 -3.14
CA ILE A 67 -5.07 -17.61 -4.50
C ILE A 67 -5.98 -16.36 -4.51
N GLU A 68 -6.87 -16.20 -3.54
CA GLU A 68 -7.76 -15.04 -3.43
C GLU A 68 -6.97 -13.74 -3.21
N SER A 69 -5.93 -13.77 -2.37
CA SER A 69 -5.03 -12.64 -2.20
C SER A 69 -4.26 -12.29 -3.49
N ALA A 70 -3.84 -13.30 -4.27
CA ALA A 70 -3.22 -13.07 -5.57
C ALA A 70 -4.21 -12.49 -6.59
N ALA A 71 -5.46 -12.98 -6.59
CA ALA A 71 -6.54 -12.50 -7.45
C ALA A 71 -6.85 -11.02 -7.22
N GLY A 72 -6.92 -10.58 -5.96
CA GLY A 72 -7.09 -9.16 -5.63
C GLY A 72 -5.96 -8.28 -6.19
N ARG A 73 -4.71 -8.76 -6.17
CA ARG A 73 -3.58 -8.05 -6.82
C ARG A 73 -3.73 -7.96 -8.34
N SER A 74 -4.16 -9.05 -8.98
CA SER A 74 -4.39 -9.09 -10.43
C SER A 74 -5.56 -8.20 -10.84
N GLU A 75 -6.63 -8.13 -10.04
CA GLU A 75 -7.75 -7.24 -10.26
C GLU A 75 -7.34 -5.75 -10.25
N CYS A 76 -6.35 -5.37 -9.45
CA CYS A 76 -5.81 -4.00 -9.50
C CYS A 76 -5.20 -3.66 -10.87
N HIS A 77 -4.62 -4.64 -11.54
CA HIS A 77 -4.12 -4.45 -12.90
C HIS A 77 -5.28 -4.25 -13.89
N LEU A 78 -6.40 -4.98 -13.72
CA LEU A 78 -7.59 -4.78 -14.55
C LEU A 78 -8.16 -3.36 -14.41
N GLN A 79 -8.14 -2.77 -13.22
CA GLN A 79 -8.58 -1.39 -12.99
C GLN A 79 -7.76 -0.41 -13.84
N VAL A 80 -6.43 -0.52 -13.80
CA VAL A 80 -5.52 0.31 -14.59
C VAL A 80 -5.76 0.11 -16.07
N LEU A 81 -5.83 -1.15 -16.55
CA LEU A 81 -6.03 -1.47 -17.95
C LEU A 81 -7.41 -1.04 -18.47
N ARG A 82 -8.43 -1.08 -17.62
CA ARG A 82 -9.77 -0.56 -17.96
C ARG A 82 -9.79 0.94 -18.20
N CYS A 83 -8.91 1.68 -17.55
CA CYS A 83 -8.83 3.14 -17.77
C CYS A 83 -8.38 3.51 -19.19
N HIS A 84 -7.68 2.60 -19.89
CA HIS A 84 -7.28 2.80 -21.28
C HIS A 84 -8.41 2.49 -22.30
N ARG A 85 -9.55 1.95 -21.86
CA ARG A 85 -10.71 1.76 -22.72
C ARG A 85 -11.50 3.08 -22.82
N PRO A 86 -12.14 3.38 -23.98
CA PRO A 86 -13.11 4.46 -24.09
C PRO A 86 -14.17 4.37 -22.96
N GLY A 87 -14.41 5.47 -22.26
CA GLY A 87 -15.26 5.54 -21.08
C GLY A 87 -14.57 5.19 -19.77
N GLY A 88 -13.36 4.61 -19.79
CA GLY A 88 -12.51 4.39 -18.63
C GLY A 88 -13.07 3.42 -17.59
N TRP A 89 -12.48 3.44 -16.40
CA TRP A 89 -12.96 2.74 -15.21
C TRP A 89 -13.74 3.71 -14.32
N LYS A 90 -15.00 3.39 -14.05
CA LYS A 90 -15.91 4.23 -13.26
C LYS A 90 -16.41 3.45 -12.03
N PRO A 91 -15.56 3.28 -11.00
CA PRO A 91 -15.96 2.59 -9.79
C PRO A 91 -16.95 3.42 -8.97
N ALA A 92 -17.81 2.74 -8.22
CA ALA A 92 -18.49 3.32 -7.09
C ALA A 92 -17.46 3.50 -5.97
N LEU A 93 -17.14 4.75 -5.62
CA LEU A 93 -16.19 5.11 -4.57
C LEU A 93 -16.95 5.80 -3.44
N ILE A 94 -16.68 5.39 -2.21
CA ILE A 94 -17.18 6.00 -0.99
C ILE A 94 -15.95 6.52 -0.23
N LEU A 95 -15.89 7.84 0.02
CA LEU A 95 -14.86 8.47 0.84
C LEU A 95 -15.46 8.71 2.24
N GLU A 96 -14.86 8.09 3.24
CA GLU A 96 -15.27 8.17 4.64
C GLU A 96 -14.18 8.87 5.48
N GLY A 97 -14.59 9.63 6.49
CA GLY A 97 -13.66 10.31 7.38
C GLY A 97 -12.92 11.48 6.72
N TYR A 98 -13.43 12.02 5.61
CA TYR A 98 -12.82 13.18 4.94
C TYR A 98 -12.78 14.42 5.83
N GLU A 99 -13.64 14.51 6.82
CA GLU A 99 -13.63 15.56 7.84
C GLU A 99 -12.32 15.61 8.66
N HIS A 100 -11.57 14.51 8.70
CA HIS A 100 -10.23 14.50 9.30
C HIS A 100 -9.23 15.27 8.42
N ILE A 101 -9.37 15.20 7.09
CA ILE A 101 -8.56 15.98 6.15
C ILE A 101 -8.91 17.47 6.31
N ASP A 102 -10.20 17.80 6.31
CA ASP A 102 -10.66 19.20 6.45
C ASP A 102 -10.14 19.82 7.74
N ARG A 103 -10.23 19.08 8.85
CA ARG A 103 -9.70 19.53 10.16
C ARG A 103 -8.19 19.73 10.12
N ALA A 104 -7.47 18.82 9.49
CA ALA A 104 -6.02 18.93 9.34
C ALA A 104 -5.60 20.16 8.52
N LEU A 105 -6.31 20.42 7.41
CA LEU A 105 -6.07 21.60 6.57
C LEU A 105 -6.47 22.89 7.27
N ALA A 106 -7.54 22.90 8.09
CA ALA A 106 -7.91 24.05 8.91
C ALA A 106 -6.80 24.42 9.92
N GLY A 107 -5.96 23.45 10.33
CA GLY A 107 -4.78 23.68 11.15
C GLY A 107 -3.62 24.40 10.44
N GLY A 108 -3.67 24.57 9.13
CA GLY A 108 -2.74 25.39 8.33
C GLY A 108 -1.34 24.81 8.11
N ARG A 109 -1.10 23.53 8.47
CA ARG A 109 0.21 22.87 8.33
C ARG A 109 0.21 21.66 7.39
N GLY A 110 -0.86 21.53 6.61
CA GLY A 110 -1.06 20.40 5.71
C GLY A 110 -1.22 19.05 6.41
N CYS A 111 -1.35 18.00 5.64
CA CYS A 111 -1.42 16.66 6.19
C CYS A 111 -0.65 15.63 5.37
N VAL A 112 -0.20 14.57 6.04
CA VAL A 112 0.39 13.38 5.44
C VAL A 112 -0.61 12.25 5.53
N LEU A 113 -1.02 11.72 4.37
CA LEU A 113 -1.85 10.52 4.28
C LEU A 113 -0.95 9.28 4.24
N TRP A 114 -0.99 8.46 5.29
CA TRP A 114 -0.27 7.20 5.33
C TRP A 114 -1.18 6.08 4.87
N VAL A 115 -1.01 5.69 3.60
CA VAL A 115 -1.96 4.82 2.91
C VAL A 115 -1.58 3.36 3.10
N GLY A 116 -2.46 2.55 3.69
CA GLY A 116 -2.27 1.11 3.87
C GLY A 116 -2.14 0.38 2.53
N HIS A 117 -1.29 -0.65 2.49
CA HIS A 117 -0.97 -1.37 1.25
C HIS A 117 -2.01 -2.46 0.96
N PHE A 118 -3.21 -2.05 0.55
CA PHE A 118 -4.30 -2.91 0.11
C PHE A 118 -4.39 -2.98 -1.42
N CYS A 119 -5.19 -3.90 -1.93
CA CYS A 119 -5.33 -4.11 -3.37
C CYS A 119 -5.81 -2.87 -4.13
N PHE A 120 -6.71 -2.08 -3.55
CA PHE A 120 -7.32 -0.94 -4.23
C PHE A 120 -6.67 0.42 -3.93
N ASN A 121 -5.66 0.48 -3.07
CA ASN A 121 -5.10 1.73 -2.56
C ASN A 121 -4.50 2.65 -3.64
N SER A 122 -4.00 2.09 -4.74
CA SER A 122 -3.19 2.86 -5.68
C SER A 122 -4.02 3.84 -6.52
N LEU A 123 -5.08 3.38 -7.16
CA LEU A 123 -5.89 4.19 -8.07
C LEU A 123 -7.15 4.72 -7.38
N ALA A 124 -7.88 3.86 -6.65
CA ALA A 124 -9.15 4.24 -6.06
C ALA A 124 -9.00 5.34 -5.00
N THR A 125 -7.96 5.30 -4.16
CA THR A 125 -7.69 6.38 -3.19
C THR A 125 -7.50 7.73 -3.89
N LYS A 126 -6.68 7.76 -4.95
CA LYS A 126 -6.42 9.00 -5.71
C LYS A 126 -7.67 9.53 -6.38
N MET A 127 -8.45 8.64 -6.99
CA MET A 127 -9.73 9.01 -7.62
C MET A 127 -10.74 9.55 -6.60
N ALA A 128 -10.86 8.92 -5.44
CA ALA A 128 -11.80 9.34 -4.41
C ALA A 128 -11.45 10.73 -3.86
N LEU A 129 -10.19 10.95 -3.52
CA LEU A 129 -9.72 12.25 -3.03
C LEU A 129 -9.85 13.34 -4.10
N HIS A 130 -9.49 13.04 -5.35
CA HIS A 130 -9.66 13.98 -6.46
C HIS A 130 -11.14 14.35 -6.69
N ARG A 131 -12.06 13.38 -6.66
CA ARG A 131 -13.51 13.64 -6.80
C ARG A 131 -14.07 14.48 -5.66
N ALA A 132 -13.47 14.38 -4.47
CA ALA A 132 -13.81 15.22 -3.31
C ALA A 132 -13.15 16.60 -3.35
N GLY A 133 -12.36 16.92 -4.38
CA GLY A 133 -11.73 18.24 -4.57
C GLY A 133 -10.37 18.41 -3.89
N TYR A 134 -9.78 17.34 -3.32
CA TYR A 134 -8.48 17.43 -2.67
C TYR A 134 -7.33 17.38 -3.68
N ALA A 135 -6.42 18.35 -3.56
CA ALA A 135 -5.18 18.44 -4.36
C ALA A 135 -4.08 17.54 -3.73
N LEU A 136 -3.99 16.29 -4.18
CA LEU A 136 -3.12 15.28 -3.60
C LEU A 136 -1.75 15.22 -4.30
N TRP A 137 -0.65 15.34 -3.55
CA TRP A 137 0.69 15.00 -3.98
C TRP A 137 1.07 13.60 -3.52
N HIS A 138 1.58 12.76 -4.43
CA HIS A 138 1.91 11.39 -4.10
C HIS A 138 3.41 11.11 -4.16
N ILE A 139 3.98 10.64 -3.05
CA ILE A 139 5.37 10.19 -2.99
C ILE A 139 5.46 8.76 -3.53
N SER A 140 6.26 8.57 -4.55
CA SER A 140 6.48 7.26 -5.18
C SER A 140 7.94 7.08 -5.61
N ARG A 141 8.27 5.87 -6.02
CA ARG A 141 9.56 5.55 -6.64
C ARG A 141 9.40 5.33 -8.14
N PRO A 142 10.47 5.41 -8.93
CA PRO A 142 10.44 5.05 -10.35
C PRO A 142 9.95 3.61 -10.59
N GLU A 143 10.17 2.72 -9.62
CA GLU A 143 9.72 1.32 -9.66
C GLU A 143 8.22 1.16 -9.39
N HIS A 144 7.48 2.26 -9.19
CA HIS A 144 6.03 2.22 -9.02
C HIS A 144 5.34 1.83 -10.32
N GLY A 145 4.77 0.64 -10.39
CA GLY A 145 4.08 0.14 -11.58
C GLY A 145 4.06 -1.38 -11.66
N PHE A 146 4.34 -1.88 -12.85
CA PHE A 146 4.31 -3.32 -13.13
C PHE A 146 5.65 -4.00 -12.91
N SER A 147 6.76 -3.28 -12.98
CA SER A 147 8.10 -3.87 -12.93
C SER A 147 9.11 -2.98 -12.23
N LYS A 148 10.17 -3.63 -11.70
CA LYS A 148 11.30 -2.98 -11.05
C LYS A 148 12.57 -2.93 -11.95
N SER A 149 12.52 -3.53 -13.12
CA SER A 149 13.63 -3.53 -14.07
C SER A 149 13.75 -2.19 -14.81
N ARG A 150 14.91 -1.91 -15.40
CA ARG A 150 15.10 -0.72 -16.23
C ARG A 150 14.13 -0.68 -17.41
N PHE A 151 13.90 -1.82 -18.07
CA PHE A 151 12.92 -1.95 -19.13
C PHE A 151 11.51 -1.68 -18.61
N GLY A 152 11.12 -2.30 -17.51
CA GLY A 152 9.80 -2.11 -16.93
C GLY A 152 9.54 -0.68 -16.47
N ILE A 153 10.54 -0.01 -15.89
CA ILE A 153 10.45 1.41 -15.50
C ILE A 153 10.22 2.29 -16.73
N ALA A 154 10.92 2.03 -17.83
CA ALA A 154 10.83 2.84 -19.03
C ALA A 154 9.57 2.56 -19.88
N CYS A 155 9.12 1.31 -19.96
CA CYS A 155 8.09 0.89 -20.91
C CYS A 155 6.77 0.45 -20.25
N LEU A 156 6.80 -0.22 -19.10
CA LEU A 156 5.60 -0.79 -18.48
C LEU A 156 4.99 0.11 -17.40
N ASN A 157 5.81 0.75 -16.60
CA ASN A 157 5.32 1.59 -15.50
C ASN A 157 4.60 2.85 -15.98
N PRO A 158 4.96 3.51 -17.11
CA PRO A 158 4.21 4.63 -17.67
C PRO A 158 2.74 4.32 -17.93
N ILE A 159 2.38 3.07 -18.27
CA ILE A 159 1.00 2.63 -18.47
C ILE A 159 0.17 2.88 -17.20
N ARG A 160 0.71 2.57 -16.04
CA ARG A 160 0.05 2.78 -14.75
C ARG A 160 0.14 4.23 -14.29
N ILE A 161 1.32 4.82 -14.38
CA ILE A 161 1.60 6.20 -13.96
C ILE A 161 0.69 7.17 -14.71
N GLY A 162 0.53 7.00 -16.02
CA GLY A 162 -0.34 7.84 -16.85
C GLY A 162 -1.81 7.79 -16.43
N VAL A 163 -2.29 6.65 -15.97
CA VAL A 163 -3.68 6.51 -15.45
C VAL A 163 -3.86 7.19 -14.10
N GLU A 164 -2.84 7.21 -13.25
CA GLU A 164 -2.92 7.82 -11.92
C GLU A 164 -2.73 9.35 -11.95
N THR A 165 -1.93 9.85 -12.88
CA THR A 165 -1.53 11.27 -12.96
C THR A 165 -2.70 12.26 -13.00
N PRO A 166 -3.80 12.03 -13.75
CA PRO A 166 -4.93 12.95 -13.77
C PRO A 166 -5.63 13.16 -12.42
N PHE A 167 -5.40 12.28 -11.47
CA PHE A 167 -6.00 12.33 -10.13
C PHE A 167 -5.06 12.88 -9.06
N LEU A 168 -3.92 13.45 -9.46
CA LEU A 168 -2.91 14.00 -8.58
C LEU A 168 -2.66 15.48 -8.91
N ALA A 169 -2.41 16.30 -7.89
CA ALA A 169 -1.81 17.63 -8.06
C ALA A 169 -0.35 17.51 -8.55
N GLY A 170 0.31 16.42 -8.17
CA GLY A 170 1.65 16.09 -8.65
C GLY A 170 2.20 14.81 -8.05
N ARG A 171 3.35 14.38 -8.59
CA ARG A 171 4.09 13.21 -8.13
C ARG A 171 5.46 13.64 -7.65
N ILE A 172 5.84 13.17 -6.47
CA ILE A 172 7.16 13.36 -5.87
C ILE A 172 7.94 12.07 -6.03
N GLU A 173 8.99 12.06 -6.84
CA GLU A 173 9.78 10.85 -7.06
C GLU A 173 10.97 10.79 -6.12
N ILE A 174 11.08 9.67 -5.38
CA ILE A 174 12.26 9.38 -4.56
C ILE A 174 13.30 8.65 -5.40
N HIS A 175 14.29 9.35 -5.87
CA HIS A 175 15.45 8.75 -6.53
C HIS A 175 16.45 8.22 -5.50
N ARG A 176 17.02 7.04 -5.76
CA ARG A 176 18.00 6.39 -4.86
C ARG A 176 19.26 7.25 -4.62
N THR A 177 19.65 8.02 -5.63
CA THR A 177 20.85 8.86 -5.61
C THR A 177 20.64 10.21 -4.91
N ARG A 178 19.43 10.75 -4.91
CA ARG A 178 19.10 12.08 -4.36
C ARG A 178 17.76 12.09 -3.59
N PRO A 179 17.62 11.27 -2.54
CA PRO A 179 16.35 11.17 -1.82
C PRO A 179 15.99 12.46 -1.07
N GLY A 180 16.96 13.33 -0.77
CA GLY A 180 16.73 14.61 -0.08
C GLY A 180 15.85 15.58 -0.87
N ASN A 181 15.93 15.60 -2.19
CA ASN A 181 15.12 16.50 -3.01
C ASN A 181 13.62 16.21 -2.87
N ALA A 182 13.24 14.92 -2.84
CA ALA A 182 11.85 14.52 -2.64
C ALA A 182 11.32 14.95 -1.26
N MET A 183 12.15 14.82 -0.22
CA MET A 183 11.77 15.25 1.13
C MET A 183 11.63 16.78 1.21
N LEU A 184 12.52 17.54 0.56
CA LEU A 184 12.42 18.99 0.49
C LEU A 184 11.14 19.43 -0.23
N GLN A 185 10.84 18.82 -1.37
CA GLN A 185 9.60 19.11 -2.11
C GLN A 185 8.35 18.79 -1.29
N ALA A 186 8.31 17.63 -0.63
CA ALA A 186 7.21 17.26 0.25
C ALA A 186 7.04 18.26 1.41
N ARG A 187 8.15 18.72 2.00
CA ARG A 187 8.14 19.74 3.04
C ARG A 187 7.56 21.08 2.55
N GLN A 188 7.93 21.52 1.36
CA GLN A 188 7.40 22.76 0.76
C GLN A 188 5.89 22.67 0.55
N ILE A 189 5.39 21.53 0.08
CA ILE A 189 3.97 21.30 -0.11
C ILE A 189 3.22 21.36 1.23
N LEU A 190 3.74 20.70 2.27
CA LEU A 190 3.14 20.72 3.60
C LEU A 190 3.16 22.12 4.20
N ALA A 191 4.26 22.89 4.05
CA ALA A 191 4.36 24.27 4.49
C ALA A 191 3.35 25.20 3.78
N GLY A 192 2.97 24.86 2.54
CA GLY A 192 1.87 25.49 1.80
C GLY A 192 0.49 24.92 2.12
N ASN A 193 0.32 24.23 3.24
CA ASN A 193 -0.93 23.59 3.65
C ASN A 193 -1.46 22.53 2.67
N GLY A 194 -0.56 21.84 1.97
CA GLY A 194 -0.90 20.81 0.99
C GLY A 194 -1.05 19.40 1.59
N ILE A 195 -1.50 18.48 0.76
CA ILE A 195 -1.70 17.06 1.11
C ILE A 195 -0.64 16.21 0.43
N VAL A 196 0.08 15.41 1.22
CA VAL A 196 1.09 14.48 0.72
C VAL A 196 0.71 13.05 1.10
N SER A 197 0.67 12.12 0.15
CA SER A 197 0.42 10.71 0.43
C SER A 197 1.65 9.83 0.25
N ILE A 198 1.79 8.85 1.13
CA ILE A 198 2.84 7.83 1.11
C ILE A 198 2.17 6.47 1.36
N THR A 199 2.48 5.46 0.54
CA THR A 199 2.01 4.10 0.78
C THR A 199 2.85 3.42 1.87
N ALA A 200 2.16 2.77 2.82
CA ALA A 200 2.76 2.13 3.99
C ALA A 200 3.44 0.78 3.69
N GLY A 201 3.40 0.31 2.49
CA GLY A 201 4.00 -0.96 2.10
C GLY A 201 5.49 -0.80 1.97
N ALA A 202 6.31 -0.70 2.86
CA ALA A 202 7.66 -0.63 2.40
C ALA A 202 8.75 -0.86 3.43
N TRP A 203 8.99 -2.08 3.56
CA TRP A 203 10.30 -2.65 3.68
C TRP A 203 11.43 -1.96 2.83
N GLU A 204 11.11 -1.05 1.93
CA GLU A 204 12.04 -0.37 1.01
C GLU A 204 12.59 0.97 1.55
N GLY A 205 12.22 1.40 2.74
CA GLY A 205 12.74 2.61 3.37
C GLY A 205 14.18 2.45 3.88
N ARG A 206 14.94 3.55 3.93
CA ARG A 206 16.31 3.54 4.46
C ARG A 206 16.40 3.19 5.96
N LYS A 207 15.33 3.45 6.72
CA LYS A 207 15.24 3.18 8.16
C LYS A 207 13.86 2.58 8.44
N PRO A 208 13.66 1.28 8.18
CA PRO A 208 12.42 0.62 8.55
C PRO A 208 12.33 0.53 10.08
N VAL A 209 11.10 0.59 10.57
CA VAL A 209 10.74 0.33 11.95
C VAL A 209 10.07 -1.03 12.01
N ASP A 210 10.50 -1.85 12.96
CA ASP A 210 9.81 -3.11 13.25
C ASP A 210 8.57 -2.81 14.08
N VAL A 211 7.42 -3.30 13.64
CA VAL A 211 6.14 -3.22 14.34
C VAL A 211 5.56 -4.61 14.55
N ASP A 212 4.86 -4.78 15.64
CA ASP A 212 4.12 -5.99 15.89
C ASP A 212 2.75 -5.90 15.17
N LEU A 213 2.40 -6.96 14.44
CA LEU A 213 1.17 -7.02 13.66
C LEU A 213 0.65 -8.46 13.63
N LEU A 214 -0.58 -8.70 14.09
CA LEU A 214 -1.26 -10.01 14.00
C LEU A 214 -0.40 -11.18 14.43
N GLY A 215 0.25 -11.08 15.59
CA GLY A 215 1.12 -12.13 16.11
C GLY A 215 2.43 -12.34 15.34
N GLY A 216 2.75 -11.46 14.43
CA GLY A 216 4.00 -11.42 13.66
C GLY A 216 4.69 -10.07 13.76
N ARG A 217 5.78 -9.92 13.03
CA ARG A 217 6.56 -8.69 12.92
C ARG A 217 6.63 -8.20 11.48
N LEU A 218 6.30 -6.92 11.28
CA LEU A 218 6.34 -6.27 9.98
C LEU A 218 7.35 -5.11 10.01
N LYS A 219 8.10 -4.94 8.92
CA LYS A 219 8.95 -3.76 8.73
C LYS A 219 8.17 -2.68 7.98
N LEU A 220 7.95 -1.54 8.61
CA LEU A 220 7.33 -0.37 7.99
C LEU A 220 8.36 0.71 7.72
N ALA A 221 8.24 1.38 6.57
CA ALA A 221 9.03 2.58 6.32
C ALA A 221 8.43 3.75 7.12
N ALA A 222 9.19 4.27 8.07
CA ALA A 222 8.77 5.38 8.94
C ALA A 222 8.79 6.76 8.26
N GLY A 223 8.93 6.82 6.94
CA GLY A 223 9.04 8.09 6.20
C GLY A 223 7.83 9.01 6.38
N ALA A 224 6.62 8.46 6.43
CA ALA A 224 5.39 9.24 6.67
C ALA A 224 5.39 9.86 8.06
N ALA A 225 5.71 9.07 9.09
CA ALA A 225 5.79 9.54 10.47
C ALA A 225 6.83 10.64 10.63
N GLY A 226 8.04 10.42 10.07
CA GLY A 226 9.10 11.42 10.12
C GLY A 226 8.77 12.70 9.36
N LEU A 227 8.14 12.60 8.20
CA LEU A 227 7.72 13.74 7.40
C LEU A 227 6.66 14.58 8.16
N ALA A 228 5.65 13.94 8.72
CA ALA A 228 4.61 14.61 9.49
C ALA A 228 5.19 15.31 10.73
N PHE A 229 5.97 14.57 11.53
CA PHE A 229 6.58 15.10 12.76
C PHE A 229 7.48 16.32 12.52
N LEU A 230 8.41 16.21 11.55
CA LEU A 230 9.37 17.28 11.27
C LEU A 230 8.73 18.57 10.71
N ASN A 231 7.52 18.48 10.18
CA ASN A 231 6.81 19.64 9.62
C ASN A 231 5.61 20.08 10.47
N GLY A 232 5.35 19.42 11.59
CA GLY A 232 4.17 19.67 12.41
C GLY A 232 2.86 19.42 11.65
N ALA A 233 2.90 18.60 10.59
CA ALA A 233 1.75 18.25 9.78
C ALA A 233 0.95 17.10 10.42
N THR A 234 -0.35 17.09 10.22
CA THR A 234 -1.21 16.02 10.72
C THR A 234 -0.95 14.73 9.96
N LEU A 235 -0.81 13.60 10.67
CA LEU A 235 -0.65 12.27 10.07
C LEU A 235 -1.97 11.50 10.13
N LEU A 236 -2.53 11.18 8.97
CA LEU A 236 -3.80 10.48 8.82
C LEU A 236 -3.61 9.10 8.17
N PRO A 237 -3.99 8.01 8.84
CA PRO A 237 -4.06 6.69 8.21
C PRO A 237 -5.18 6.65 7.17
N VAL A 238 -4.91 6.00 6.04
CA VAL A 238 -5.91 5.80 4.97
C VAL A 238 -5.91 4.35 4.54
N PHE A 239 -7.09 3.75 4.51
CA PHE A 239 -7.27 2.36 4.08
C PHE A 239 -8.28 2.29 2.95
N THR A 240 -8.01 1.45 1.96
CA THR A 240 -8.89 1.31 0.79
C THR A 240 -9.24 -0.16 0.63
N ILE A 241 -10.49 -0.48 0.88
CA ILE A 241 -11.02 -1.84 0.94
C ILE A 241 -12.30 -1.95 0.10
N ARG A 242 -12.67 -3.18 -0.24
CA ARG A 242 -13.95 -3.48 -0.89
C ARG A 242 -15.09 -3.31 0.09
N GLY A 243 -16.16 -2.63 -0.34
CA GLY A 243 -17.41 -2.58 0.40
C GLY A 243 -18.33 -3.74 0.06
N ALA A 244 -19.38 -3.90 0.85
CA ALA A 244 -20.36 -4.98 0.70
C ALA A 244 -21.13 -4.93 -0.62
N GLY A 245 -21.34 -3.71 -1.18
CA GLY A 245 -22.12 -3.46 -2.41
C GLY A 245 -21.28 -3.40 -3.69
N ARG A 246 -20.06 -3.91 -3.72
CA ARG A 246 -19.07 -3.78 -4.82
C ARG A 246 -18.52 -2.36 -5.01
N ASP A 247 -18.85 -1.46 -4.14
CA ASP A 247 -18.18 -0.19 -3.95
C ASP A 247 -16.77 -0.40 -3.43
N ILE A 248 -15.96 0.63 -3.53
CA ILE A 248 -14.64 0.68 -2.91
C ILE A 248 -14.68 1.81 -1.89
N ARG A 249 -14.43 1.45 -0.65
CA ARG A 249 -14.41 2.38 0.47
C ARG A 249 -12.99 2.88 0.70
N VAL A 250 -12.82 4.18 0.68
CA VAL A 250 -11.59 4.88 1.05
C VAL A 250 -11.83 5.52 2.41
N ILE A 251 -11.22 4.97 3.42
CA ILE A 251 -11.46 5.33 4.82
C ILE A 251 -10.26 6.12 5.32
N VAL A 252 -10.48 7.38 5.64
CA VAL A 252 -9.51 8.24 6.33
C VAL A 252 -9.80 8.16 7.82
N GLU A 253 -8.83 7.72 8.60
CA GLU A 253 -9.00 7.63 10.05
C GLU A 253 -8.51 8.89 10.75
N SER A 254 -8.88 9.04 12.03
CA SER A 254 -8.40 10.14 12.87
C SER A 254 -6.87 10.16 12.93
N GLU A 255 -6.32 11.31 13.26
CA GLU A 255 -4.88 11.52 13.36
C GLU A 255 -4.17 10.52 14.30
N ILE A 256 -2.93 10.21 13.96
CA ILE A 256 -2.00 9.58 14.89
C ILE A 256 -1.19 10.70 15.54
N ALA A 257 -1.46 10.96 16.81
CA ALA A 257 -0.74 11.96 17.57
C ALA A 257 0.72 11.53 17.78
N ALA A 258 1.65 12.48 17.61
CA ALA A 258 3.02 12.26 18.00
C ALA A 258 3.15 12.33 19.53
N PRO A 259 4.04 11.52 20.15
CA PRO A 259 4.37 11.67 21.56
C PRO A 259 4.85 13.09 21.89
N SER A 260 4.59 13.56 23.11
CA SER A 260 4.96 14.91 23.54
C SER A 260 6.46 15.09 23.79
N ALA A 261 7.20 14.01 24.05
CA ALA A 261 8.63 14.02 24.32
C ALA A 261 9.32 12.80 23.69
N GLY A 262 10.59 12.95 23.33
CA GLY A 262 11.41 11.88 22.76
C GLY A 262 12.15 12.29 21.50
N THR A 263 13.00 11.41 21.03
CA THR A 263 13.75 11.55 19.78
C THR A 263 12.87 11.24 18.56
N LEU A 264 13.24 11.72 17.38
CA LEU A 264 12.56 11.38 16.12
C LEU A 264 12.44 9.87 15.91
N ARG A 265 13.43 9.09 16.37
CA ARG A 265 13.42 7.63 16.24
C ARG A 265 12.35 7.00 17.12
N GLU A 266 12.25 7.43 18.37
CA GLU A 266 11.23 6.96 19.33
C GLU A 266 9.83 7.33 18.86
N HIS A 267 9.64 8.60 18.44
CA HIS A 267 8.38 9.06 17.84
C HIS A 267 7.98 8.21 16.64
N SER A 268 8.92 7.94 15.73
CA SER A 268 8.64 7.12 14.55
C SER A 268 8.24 5.69 14.90
N ALA A 269 8.81 5.12 15.96
CA ALA A 269 8.46 3.76 16.42
C ALA A 269 7.04 3.72 17.00
N VAL A 270 6.70 4.65 17.88
CA VAL A 270 5.36 4.73 18.50
C VAL A 270 4.30 5.00 17.45
N ILE A 271 4.53 5.96 16.56
CA ILE A 271 3.61 6.29 15.46
C ILE A 271 3.43 5.10 14.52
N ALA A 272 4.52 4.38 14.20
CA ALA A 272 4.45 3.22 13.33
C ALA A 272 3.68 2.06 13.97
N GLN A 273 3.82 1.84 15.28
CA GLN A 273 3.03 0.86 16.00
C GLN A 273 1.54 1.25 16.03
N SER A 274 1.22 2.50 16.33
CA SER A 274 -0.16 3.01 16.29
C SER A 274 -0.81 2.84 14.90
N PHE A 275 -0.04 3.02 13.84
CA PHE A 275 -0.51 2.73 12.48
C PHE A 275 -0.73 1.22 12.28
N ALA A 276 0.19 0.37 12.76
CA ALA A 276 0.09 -1.07 12.64
C ALA A 276 -1.14 -1.63 13.40
N ASP A 277 -1.47 -1.07 14.55
CA ASP A 277 -2.65 -1.46 15.33
C ASP A 277 -3.95 -1.19 14.55
N ARG A 278 -4.05 -0.04 13.89
CA ARG A 278 -5.18 0.29 13.02
C ARG A 278 -5.20 -0.56 11.74
N LEU A 279 -4.02 -0.80 11.16
CA LEU A 279 -3.85 -1.71 10.02
C LEU A 279 -4.35 -3.11 10.36
N ALA A 280 -4.07 -3.62 11.57
CA ALA A 280 -4.51 -4.94 12.01
C ALA A 280 -6.04 -5.07 11.93
N VAL A 281 -6.79 -4.07 12.39
CA VAL A 281 -8.26 -4.06 12.32
C VAL A 281 -8.73 -4.19 10.86
N ARG A 282 -8.09 -3.47 9.93
CA ARG A 282 -8.45 -3.50 8.51
C ARG A 282 -8.05 -4.80 7.82
N VAL A 283 -6.89 -5.35 8.20
CA VAL A 283 -6.47 -6.67 7.71
C VAL A 283 -7.40 -7.78 8.22
N MET A 284 -7.90 -7.69 9.45
CA MET A 284 -8.85 -8.66 9.98
C MET A 284 -10.20 -8.59 9.26
N SER A 285 -10.66 -7.40 8.83
CA SER A 285 -11.92 -7.26 8.08
C SER A 285 -11.80 -7.76 6.64
N GLU A 286 -10.69 -7.46 5.95
CA GLU A 286 -10.49 -7.79 4.53
C GLU A 286 -9.10 -8.42 4.30
N PRO A 287 -8.85 -9.61 4.85
CA PRO A 287 -7.50 -10.20 4.89
C PRO A 287 -6.94 -10.52 3.50
N ALA A 288 -7.77 -10.94 2.55
CA ALA A 288 -7.32 -11.26 1.20
C ALA A 288 -6.87 -10.02 0.40
N GLU A 289 -7.28 -8.82 0.80
CA GLU A 289 -6.94 -7.58 0.11
C GLU A 289 -5.63 -6.96 0.57
N TRP A 290 -5.10 -7.35 1.74
CA TRP A 290 -3.82 -6.86 2.20
C TRP A 290 -2.66 -7.48 1.41
N ARG A 291 -1.70 -6.67 0.99
CA ARG A 291 -0.67 -7.09 0.03
C ARG A 291 0.65 -7.55 0.65
N ASP A 292 0.87 -7.27 1.93
CA ASP A 292 2.19 -7.48 2.56
C ASP A 292 2.33 -8.78 3.34
N TRP A 293 1.46 -9.78 3.11
CA TRP A 293 1.53 -11.09 3.77
C TRP A 293 2.92 -11.73 3.73
N LYS A 294 3.62 -11.65 2.60
CA LYS A 294 4.98 -12.20 2.46
C LYS A 294 6.03 -11.49 3.32
N ASN A 295 5.73 -10.27 3.74
CA ASN A 295 6.61 -9.44 4.56
C ASN A 295 6.36 -9.60 6.05
N LEU A 296 5.23 -10.22 6.44
CA LEU A 296 4.91 -10.54 7.82
C LEU A 296 5.73 -11.74 8.28
N LYS A 297 6.72 -11.49 9.15
CA LYS A 297 7.63 -12.49 9.67
C LYS A 297 7.14 -13.03 11.00
N PRO A 298 7.44 -14.29 11.35
CA PRO A 298 7.20 -14.78 12.70
C PRO A 298 8.01 -13.96 13.72
N ILE A 299 7.49 -13.80 14.92
CA ILE A 299 8.27 -13.31 16.05
C ILE A 299 9.27 -14.42 16.38
N SER A 300 10.57 -14.16 16.17
CA SER A 300 11.59 -15.11 16.62
C SER A 300 11.48 -15.24 18.13
N PRO A 301 11.39 -16.45 18.70
CA PRO A 301 11.51 -16.60 20.13
C PRO A 301 12.86 -15.99 20.54
N THR A 302 12.81 -14.98 21.39
CA THR A 302 14.02 -14.44 22.02
C THR A 302 14.61 -15.60 22.82
N LEU A 303 15.73 -16.15 22.38
CA LEU A 303 16.51 -17.05 23.22
C LEU A 303 16.77 -16.28 24.53
N PRO A 304 16.39 -16.81 25.69
CA PRO A 304 16.77 -16.19 26.94
C PRO A 304 18.30 -16.08 26.90
N SER A 305 18.81 -14.86 27.14
CA SER A 305 20.24 -14.65 27.27
C SER A 305 20.69 -15.63 28.35
N LEU A 306 21.43 -16.66 27.95
CA LEU A 306 22.20 -17.44 28.91
C LEU A 306 23.11 -16.43 29.58
N ALA A 307 22.70 -16.00 30.78
CA ALA A 307 23.55 -15.33 31.72
C ALA A 307 24.82 -16.20 31.77
N ARG A 308 25.91 -15.69 31.22
CA ARG A 308 27.23 -16.25 31.49
C ARG A 308 27.53 -15.99 32.97
N ASP A 309 27.13 -16.92 33.81
CA ASP A 309 27.78 -17.14 35.07
C ASP A 309 29.23 -17.52 34.77
N ILE A 310 30.09 -16.52 34.72
CA ILE A 310 31.53 -16.73 34.91
C ILE A 310 31.77 -16.46 36.40
N GLY A 311 31.45 -17.46 37.19
CA GLY A 311 31.97 -17.58 38.53
C GLY A 311 33.31 -18.32 38.49
N ARG A 312 34.33 -17.62 38.98
CA ARG A 312 35.66 -17.99 39.46
C ARG A 312 36.82 -17.64 38.58
#